data_bd8621bdd53caf8c5246cffbd74da65b
#
_entry.id   bd8621bdd53caf8c5246cffbd74da65b
#
_cell.length_a   1.000
_cell.length_b   1.000
_cell.length_c   1.000
_cell.angle_alpha   90.00
_cell.angle_beta   90.00
_cell.angle_gamma   90.00
#
_symmetry.space_group_name_H-M   'P 1'
#
loop_
_entity.id
_entity.type
_entity.pdbx_description
1 polymer ?
#
loop_
_entity_poly.entity_id
_entity_poly.type
_entity_poly.pdbx_seq_one_letter_code
_entity_poly.pdbx_strand_id
1 'polypeptide(L)'
;MSDSLIFYALIFLFGTFISSVSQVLLKKAAMKEYDSVLKEYLNPLVIGAYTIFFIATLMTIIAYREVPLSLGPILEATSYLYITFFAVVIFKEKINMRKGAALALIIVGIIVYSISL
;
A
#
# COMPACT_ATOMS: atom_id res chain seq x y z
N MET A 1 6.74 20.01 -13.84
CA MET A 1 5.57 19.66 -13.01
C MET A 1 5.10 20.89 -12.27
N SER A 2 3.81 21.05 -12.14
CA SER A 2 3.26 22.12 -11.32
C SER A 2 3.39 21.76 -9.84
N ASP A 3 3.44 22.77 -8.98
CA ASP A 3 3.54 22.55 -7.53
C ASP A 3 2.31 21.80 -7.01
N SER A 4 1.11 22.06 -7.58
CA SER A 4 -0.09 21.35 -7.18
C SER A 4 -0.02 19.86 -7.53
N LEU A 5 0.56 19.50 -8.68
CA LEU A 5 0.74 18.09 -9.04
C LEU A 5 1.65 17.38 -8.03
N ILE A 6 2.75 18.02 -7.64
CA ILE A 6 3.67 17.46 -6.65
C ILE A 6 2.95 17.26 -5.32
N PHE A 7 2.16 18.25 -4.90
CA PHE A 7 1.40 18.17 -3.65
C PHE A 7 0.44 16.97 -3.66
N TYR A 8 -0.35 16.83 -4.75
CA TYR A 8 -1.31 15.74 -4.84
C TYR A 8 -0.64 14.38 -5.02
N ALA A 9 0.52 14.33 -5.70
CA ALA A 9 1.29 13.10 -5.79
C ALA A 9 1.80 12.67 -4.42
N LEU A 10 2.23 13.61 -3.58
CA LEU A 10 2.64 13.30 -2.21
C LEU A 10 1.47 12.77 -1.37
N ILE A 11 0.28 13.34 -1.56
CA ILE A 11 -0.93 12.83 -0.90
C ILE A 11 -1.19 11.39 -1.34
N PHE A 12 -1.05 11.11 -2.63
CA PHE A 12 -1.24 9.76 -3.16
C PHE A 12 -0.26 8.78 -2.53
N LEU A 13 1.03 9.14 -2.50
CA LEU A 13 2.07 8.28 -1.92
C LEU A 13 1.84 8.07 -0.42
N PHE A 14 1.44 9.10 0.29
CA PHE A 14 1.12 8.97 1.71
C PHE A 14 -0.08 8.04 1.91
N GLY A 15 -1.10 8.16 1.05
CA GLY A 15 -2.25 7.27 1.08
C GLY A 15 -1.88 5.82 0.83
N THR A 16 -0.99 5.54 -0.14
CA THR A 16 -0.53 4.17 -0.40
C THR A 16 0.26 3.63 0.78
N PHE A 17 1.06 4.46 1.44
CA PHE A 17 1.79 4.07 2.64
C PHE A 17 0.84 3.69 3.76
N ILE A 18 -0.17 4.53 4.03
CA ILE A 18 -1.18 4.26 5.06
C ILE A 18 -1.96 2.99 4.73
N SER A 19 -2.31 2.79 3.47
CA SER A 19 -2.98 1.57 3.02
C SER A 19 -2.12 0.34 3.29
N SER A 20 -0.82 0.43 3.06
CA SER A 20 0.11 -0.66 3.35
C SER A 20 0.15 -0.96 4.85
N VAL A 21 0.13 0.07 5.69
CA VAL A 21 0.06 -0.11 7.15
C VAL A 21 -1.22 -0.83 7.53
N SER A 22 -2.36 -0.47 6.94
CA SER A 22 -3.62 -1.14 7.24
C SER A 22 -3.58 -2.62 6.89
N GLN A 23 -2.92 -2.97 5.77
CA GLN A 23 -2.76 -4.37 5.37
C GLN A 23 -1.88 -5.14 6.36
N VAL A 24 -0.85 -4.51 6.92
CA VAL A 24 -0.03 -5.10 7.97
C VAL A 24 -0.88 -5.41 9.21
N LEU A 25 -1.74 -4.45 9.60
CA LEU A 25 -2.62 -4.65 10.75
C LEU A 25 -3.61 -5.78 10.50
N LEU A 26 -4.18 -5.88 9.29
CA LEU A 26 -5.08 -6.96 8.94
C LEU A 26 -4.37 -8.31 8.98
N LYS A 27 -3.13 -8.38 8.50
CA LYS A 27 -2.35 -9.61 8.55
C LYS A 27 -2.08 -10.02 10.00
N LYS A 28 -1.71 -9.07 10.86
CA LYS A 28 -1.53 -9.35 12.29
C LYS A 28 -2.81 -9.88 12.93
N ALA A 29 -3.96 -9.28 12.58
CA ALA A 29 -5.24 -9.75 13.08
C ALA A 29 -5.53 -11.17 12.62
N ALA A 30 -5.23 -11.48 11.35
CA ALA A 30 -5.47 -12.82 10.80
C ALA A 30 -4.58 -13.89 11.43
N MET A 31 -3.43 -13.52 11.99
CA MET A 31 -2.52 -14.46 12.63
C MET A 31 -2.93 -14.82 14.06
N LYS A 32 -3.89 -14.09 14.63
CA LYS A 32 -4.41 -14.38 15.97
C LYS A 32 -5.54 -15.38 15.91
N GLU A 33 -5.66 -16.20 16.95
CA GLU A 33 -6.80 -17.11 17.09
C GLU A 33 -7.92 -16.40 17.82
N TYR A 34 -9.14 -16.60 17.35
CA TYR A 34 -10.33 -16.00 17.94
C TYR A 34 -11.35 -17.06 18.29
N ASP A 35 -12.06 -16.85 19.40
CA ASP A 35 -13.06 -17.80 19.91
C ASP A 35 -14.31 -17.86 19.03
N SER A 36 -14.57 -16.82 18.24
CA SER A 36 -15.76 -16.77 17.39
C SER A 36 -15.49 -15.92 16.17
N VAL A 37 -16.29 -16.14 15.12
CA VAL A 37 -16.23 -15.34 13.89
C VAL A 37 -16.50 -13.85 14.19
N LEU A 38 -17.43 -13.59 15.12
CA LEU A 38 -17.74 -12.22 15.50
C LEU A 38 -16.54 -11.49 16.08
N LYS A 39 -15.78 -12.16 16.97
CA LYS A 39 -14.56 -11.59 17.55
C LYS A 39 -13.47 -11.39 16.50
N GLU A 40 -13.41 -12.28 15.52
CA GLU A 40 -12.43 -12.16 14.44
C GLU A 40 -12.62 -10.89 13.63
N TYR A 41 -13.87 -10.49 13.37
CA TYR A 41 -14.15 -9.32 12.53
C TYR A 41 -14.43 -8.05 13.31
N LEU A 42 -14.83 -8.14 14.56
CA LEU A 42 -15.20 -6.97 15.38
C LEU A 42 -14.16 -6.60 16.43
N ASN A 43 -12.91 -7.09 16.29
CA ASN A 43 -11.87 -6.69 17.22
C ASN A 43 -11.30 -5.31 16.85
N PRO A 44 -10.71 -4.60 17.84
CA PRO A 44 -10.19 -3.25 17.58
C PRO A 44 -9.15 -3.17 16.48
N LEU A 45 -8.33 -4.23 16.33
CA LEU A 45 -7.28 -4.25 15.31
C LEU A 45 -7.87 -4.24 13.91
N VAL A 46 -8.88 -5.06 13.66
CA VAL A 46 -9.56 -5.12 12.36
C VAL A 46 -10.33 -3.83 12.08
N ILE A 47 -11.07 -3.32 13.08
CA ILE A 47 -11.83 -2.07 12.93
C ILE A 47 -10.88 -0.92 12.63
N GLY A 48 -9.76 -0.83 13.35
CA GLY A 48 -8.76 0.20 13.12
C GLY A 48 -8.14 0.10 11.73
N ALA A 49 -7.83 -1.11 11.29
CA ALA A 49 -7.23 -1.33 9.97
C ALA A 49 -8.18 -0.91 8.85
N TYR A 50 -9.46 -1.27 8.94
CA TYR A 50 -10.44 -0.86 7.92
C TYR A 50 -10.70 0.64 7.95
N THR A 51 -10.67 1.26 9.12
CA THR A 51 -10.80 2.72 9.22
C THR A 51 -9.64 3.41 8.52
N ILE A 52 -8.42 2.96 8.76
CA ILE A 52 -7.22 3.50 8.09
C ILE A 52 -7.30 3.30 6.58
N PHE A 53 -7.74 2.12 6.14
CA PHE A 53 -7.89 1.83 4.72
C PHE A 53 -8.93 2.75 4.07
N PHE A 54 -10.04 3.01 4.75
CA PHE A 54 -11.07 3.94 4.27
C PHE A 54 -10.51 5.34 4.10
N ILE A 55 -9.76 5.83 5.09
CA ILE A 55 -9.11 7.14 5.01
C ILE A 55 -8.13 7.17 3.83
N ALA A 56 -7.32 6.12 3.65
CA ALA A 56 -6.39 6.02 2.53
C ALA A 56 -7.12 6.08 1.18
N THR A 57 -8.27 5.42 1.08
CA THR A 57 -9.09 5.46 -0.14
C THR A 57 -9.56 6.88 -0.45
N LEU A 58 -10.04 7.61 0.57
CA LEU A 58 -10.44 9.01 0.39
C LEU A 58 -9.27 9.88 -0.06
N MET A 59 -8.08 9.65 0.49
CA MET A 59 -6.88 10.38 0.08
C MET A 59 -6.56 10.12 -1.39
N THR A 60 -6.70 8.87 -1.84
CA THR A 60 -6.48 8.51 -3.24
C THR A 60 -7.47 9.24 -4.16
N ILE A 61 -8.73 9.28 -3.78
CA ILE A 61 -9.76 9.98 -4.55
C ILE A 61 -9.43 11.47 -4.66
N ILE A 62 -9.03 12.08 -3.56
CA ILE A 62 -8.65 13.49 -3.56
C ILE A 62 -7.43 13.71 -4.44
N ALA A 63 -6.44 12.83 -4.36
CA ALA A 63 -5.21 12.94 -5.13
C ALA A 63 -5.47 12.88 -6.63
N TYR A 64 -6.43 12.07 -7.08
CA TYR A 64 -6.76 11.96 -8.48
C TYR A 64 -7.37 13.22 -9.09
N ARG A 65 -7.67 14.23 -8.30
CA ARG A 65 -8.08 15.52 -8.86
C ARG A 65 -6.99 16.14 -9.74
N GLU A 66 -5.72 15.94 -9.37
CA GLU A 66 -4.59 16.51 -10.10
C GLU A 66 -3.67 15.45 -10.69
N VAL A 67 -3.58 14.26 -10.06
CA VAL A 67 -2.75 13.17 -10.55
C VAL A 67 -3.41 12.53 -11.76
N PRO A 68 -2.74 12.49 -12.94
CA PRO A 68 -3.30 11.81 -14.10
C PRO A 68 -3.47 10.31 -13.84
N LEU A 69 -4.47 9.71 -14.47
CA LEU A 69 -4.67 8.28 -14.38
C LEU A 69 -3.47 7.48 -14.85
N SER A 70 -2.69 8.04 -15.79
CA SER A 70 -1.48 7.38 -16.27
C SER A 70 -0.38 7.32 -15.22
N LEU A 71 -0.36 8.26 -14.28
CA LEU A 71 0.64 8.29 -13.21
C LEU A 71 0.22 7.45 -11.99
N GLY A 72 -1.08 7.30 -11.77
CA GLY A 72 -1.61 6.58 -10.61
C GLY A 72 -1.05 5.18 -10.44
N PRO A 73 -1.05 4.33 -11.49
CA PRO A 73 -0.52 2.97 -11.36
C PRO A 73 0.94 2.90 -10.94
N ILE A 74 1.77 3.87 -11.35
CA ILE A 74 3.17 3.94 -10.90
C ILE A 74 3.22 4.17 -9.41
N LEU A 75 2.43 5.13 -8.92
CA LEU A 75 2.41 5.48 -7.49
C LEU A 75 1.84 4.33 -6.67
N GLU A 76 0.82 3.64 -7.18
CA GLU A 76 0.26 2.47 -6.50
C GLU A 76 1.24 1.30 -6.45
N ALA A 77 2.05 1.13 -7.49
CA ALA A 77 3.05 0.05 -7.52
C ALA A 77 4.04 0.18 -6.37
N THR A 78 4.28 1.39 -5.86
CA THR A 78 5.16 1.59 -4.71
C THR A 78 4.62 0.91 -3.45
N SER A 79 3.30 0.66 -3.38
CA SER A 79 2.72 -0.02 -2.23
C SER A 79 3.25 -1.43 -2.07
N TYR A 80 3.57 -2.12 -3.15
CA TYR A 80 4.16 -3.45 -3.09
C TYR A 80 5.53 -3.44 -2.42
N LEU A 81 6.29 -2.36 -2.65
CA LEU A 81 7.59 -2.19 -1.99
C LEU A 81 7.41 -1.97 -0.48
N TYR A 82 6.44 -1.16 -0.09
CA TYR A 82 6.12 -0.93 1.32
C TYR A 82 5.66 -2.21 2.00
N ILE A 83 4.76 -2.96 1.37
CA ILE A 83 4.23 -4.20 1.92
C ILE A 83 5.35 -5.22 2.10
N THR A 84 6.24 -5.35 1.11
CA THR A 84 7.37 -6.26 1.21
C THR A 84 8.33 -5.86 2.32
N PHE A 85 8.61 -4.57 2.43
CA PHE A 85 9.46 -4.06 3.51
C PHE A 85 8.88 -4.42 4.88
N PHE A 86 7.57 -4.18 5.06
CA PHE A 86 6.92 -4.51 6.32
C PHE A 86 6.89 -6.02 6.58
N ALA A 87 6.70 -6.82 5.54
CA ALA A 87 6.70 -8.27 5.69
C ALA A 87 8.06 -8.77 6.18
N VAL A 88 9.14 -8.24 5.63
CA VAL A 88 10.49 -8.64 6.04
C VAL A 88 10.81 -8.17 7.46
N VAL A 89 10.48 -6.91 7.77
CA VAL A 89 10.88 -6.29 9.05
C VAL A 89 9.97 -6.76 10.19
N ILE A 90 8.66 -6.79 9.98
CA ILE A 90 7.69 -7.06 11.05
C ILE A 90 7.42 -8.54 11.19
N PHE A 91 7.17 -9.24 10.09
CA PHE A 91 6.81 -10.65 10.08
C PHE A 91 8.01 -11.56 9.87
N LYS A 92 9.20 -10.98 9.67
CA LYS A 92 10.46 -11.72 9.46
C LYS A 92 10.37 -12.71 8.31
N GLU A 93 9.59 -12.37 7.30
CA GLU A 93 9.52 -13.20 6.09
C GLU A 93 10.83 -13.11 5.33
N LYS A 94 11.22 -14.22 4.70
CA LYS A 94 12.43 -14.26 3.88
C LYS A 94 12.07 -13.92 2.43
N ILE A 95 12.93 -13.15 1.78
CA ILE A 95 12.80 -12.89 0.35
C ILE A 95 13.49 -14.03 -0.37
N ASN A 96 12.70 -14.89 -1.01
CA ASN A 96 13.25 -15.96 -1.86
C ASN A 96 13.49 -15.42 -3.28
N MET A 97 14.05 -16.28 -4.16
CA MET A 97 14.34 -15.88 -5.52
C MET A 97 13.09 -15.42 -6.28
N ARG A 98 11.95 -16.07 -6.05
CA ARG A 98 10.69 -15.70 -6.70
C ARG A 98 10.22 -14.31 -6.29
N LYS A 99 10.25 -14.00 -4.99
CA LYS A 99 9.88 -12.68 -4.49
C LYS A 99 10.84 -11.61 -4.96
N GLY A 100 12.14 -11.91 -4.94
CA GLY A 100 13.16 -10.99 -5.44
C GLY A 100 12.97 -10.67 -6.91
N ALA A 101 12.69 -11.68 -7.73
CA ALA A 101 12.44 -11.49 -9.15
C ALA A 101 11.18 -10.64 -9.38
N ALA A 102 10.11 -10.89 -8.61
CA ALA A 102 8.87 -10.10 -8.72
C ALA A 102 9.11 -8.63 -8.37
N LEU A 103 9.85 -8.36 -7.30
CA LEU A 103 10.19 -6.99 -6.91
C LEU A 103 11.05 -6.30 -7.96
N ALA A 104 12.02 -7.02 -8.54
CA ALA A 104 12.84 -6.49 -9.62
C ALA A 104 11.99 -6.12 -10.84
N LEU A 105 11.02 -6.96 -11.20
CA LEU A 105 10.10 -6.68 -12.30
C LEU A 105 9.24 -5.45 -12.02
N ILE A 106 8.78 -5.27 -10.79
CA ILE A 106 8.00 -4.08 -10.40
C ILE A 106 8.86 -2.83 -10.56
N ILE A 107 10.07 -2.84 -10.06
CA ILE A 107 10.98 -1.70 -10.14
C ILE A 107 11.32 -1.38 -11.59
N VAL A 108 11.63 -2.39 -12.39
CA VAL A 108 11.92 -2.20 -13.82
C VAL A 108 10.69 -1.63 -14.53
N GLY A 109 9.51 -2.15 -14.24
CA GLY A 109 8.27 -1.64 -14.82
C GLY A 109 8.02 -0.17 -14.48
N ILE A 110 8.28 0.22 -13.24
CA ILE A 110 8.14 1.62 -12.82
C ILE A 110 9.10 2.50 -13.61
N ILE A 111 10.36 2.08 -13.74
CA ILE A 111 11.38 2.84 -14.46
C ILE A 111 11.00 2.99 -15.94
N VAL A 112 10.64 1.89 -16.59
CA VAL A 112 10.28 1.89 -18.02
C VAL A 112 9.06 2.78 -18.26
N TYR A 113 8.05 2.65 -17.43
CA TYR A 113 6.84 3.46 -17.56
C TYR A 113 7.13 4.94 -17.35
N SER A 114 7.99 5.26 -16.38
CA SER A 114 8.35 6.64 -16.08
C SER A 114 9.10 7.30 -17.25
N ILE A 115 9.94 6.53 -17.94
CA ILE A 115 10.68 7.05 -19.10
C ILE A 115 9.73 7.32 -20.27
N SER A 116 8.67 6.51 -20.42
CA SER A 116 7.73 6.64 -21.53
C SER A 116 6.68 7.74 -21.34
N LEU A 117 6.61 8.34 -20.16
CA LEU A 117 5.66 9.45 -19.90
C LEU A 117 6.04 10.76 -20.59
#